data_0cb3988e60423f22c42fa2d2a0e465f3
#
_entry.id   0cb3988e60423f22c42fa2d2a0e465f3
#
_cell.length_a   1.000
_cell.length_b   1.000
_cell.length_c   1.000
_cell.angle_alpha   90.00
_cell.angle_beta   90.00
_cell.angle_gamma   90.00
#
_symmetry.space_group_name_H-M   'P 1'
#
loop_
_entity.id
_entity.type
_entity.pdbx_description
1 polymer ?
#
loop_
_entity_poly.entity_id
_entity_poly.type
_entity_poly.pdbx_seq_one_letter_code
_entity_poly.pdbx_strand_id
1 'polypeptide(L)'
;VAVQAATGTMTRSQTQRRRRIVQTAAALAVRGGVEAMQMRSVAERAGVALGTLYRYFPSKMDLVVAVVTEELDLLEGGIVRRPPTADSPSGRAVDVLLRATRGLMREPELADALVRSLIMAEVKIELDVRISDLVWRVATGNLEGADTTAAETGADDESESAGTGVDRDSTGYVLVSSLTSVWIFELVEILKGRRDVDEVEGRLQIAAERLLVSF
;
A
#
# COMPACT_ATOMS: atom_id res chain seq x y z
N VAL A 1 1.04 -34.21 3.53
CA VAL A 1 0.14 -34.02 2.40
C VAL A 1 0.24 -32.57 1.99
N ALA A 2 0.92 -32.30 0.88
CA ALA A 2 1.18 -30.96 0.37
C ALA A 2 -0.12 -30.40 -0.24
N VAL A 3 -0.58 -29.23 0.24
CA VAL A 3 -1.59 -28.43 -0.44
C VAL A 3 -0.88 -27.63 -1.51
N GLN A 4 -0.98 -28.07 -2.75
CA GLN A 4 -0.56 -27.32 -3.93
C GLN A 4 -1.46 -26.08 -4.05
N ALA A 5 -0.86 -24.91 -3.85
CA ALA A 5 -1.47 -23.63 -4.22
C ALA A 5 -1.54 -23.56 -5.75
N ALA A 6 -2.74 -23.65 -6.31
CA ALA A 6 -2.99 -23.45 -7.73
C ALA A 6 -2.86 -21.95 -8.06
N THR A 7 -1.69 -21.53 -8.49
CA THR A 7 -1.47 -20.25 -9.16
C THR A 7 -1.94 -20.34 -10.62
N GLY A 8 -3.27 -20.37 -10.80
CA GLY A 8 -3.86 -20.26 -12.13
C GLY A 8 -3.99 -18.80 -12.52
N THR A 9 -3.48 -18.42 -13.69
CA THR A 9 -3.68 -17.11 -14.31
C THR A 9 -5.17 -16.74 -14.32
N MET A 10 -5.54 -15.65 -13.63
CA MET A 10 -6.93 -15.21 -13.55
C MET A 10 -7.42 -14.73 -14.92
N THR A 11 -8.59 -15.23 -15.35
CA THR A 11 -9.21 -14.74 -16.58
C THR A 11 -9.63 -13.28 -16.45
N ARG A 12 -9.74 -12.53 -17.56
CA ARG A 12 -10.22 -11.13 -17.54
C ARG A 12 -11.51 -10.95 -16.75
N SER A 13 -12.43 -11.91 -16.86
CA SER A 13 -13.70 -11.93 -16.10
C SER A 13 -13.48 -12.10 -14.59
N GLN A 14 -12.49 -12.92 -14.19
CA GLN A 14 -12.15 -13.11 -12.78
C GLN A 14 -11.49 -11.85 -12.20
N THR A 15 -10.56 -11.23 -12.93
CA THR A 15 -9.92 -9.98 -12.53
C THR A 15 -10.94 -8.85 -12.37
N GLN A 16 -11.85 -8.69 -13.33
CA GLN A 16 -12.91 -7.69 -13.26
C GLN A 16 -13.86 -7.94 -12.07
N ARG A 17 -14.17 -9.19 -11.80
CA ARG A 17 -15.00 -9.57 -10.64
C ARG A 17 -14.29 -9.29 -9.32
N ARG A 18 -13.01 -9.64 -9.21
CA ARG A 18 -12.17 -9.32 -8.04
C ARG A 18 -12.16 -7.82 -7.79
N ARG A 19 -11.87 -7.03 -8.81
CA ARG A 19 -11.84 -5.56 -8.72
C ARG A 19 -13.19 -4.99 -8.26
N ARG A 20 -14.31 -5.47 -8.81
CA ARG A 20 -15.65 -5.04 -8.37
C ARG A 20 -15.92 -5.35 -6.90
N ILE A 21 -15.47 -6.50 -6.40
CA ILE A 21 -15.59 -6.86 -4.99
C ILE A 21 -14.79 -5.86 -4.13
N VAL A 22 -13.53 -5.58 -4.46
CA VAL A 22 -12.67 -4.66 -3.73
C VAL A 22 -13.25 -3.24 -3.71
N GLN A 23 -13.70 -2.72 -4.85
CA GLN A 23 -14.34 -1.42 -4.94
C GLN A 23 -15.63 -1.33 -4.11
N THR A 24 -16.42 -2.42 -4.08
CA THR A 24 -17.62 -2.49 -3.23
C THR A 24 -17.24 -2.46 -1.75
N ALA A 25 -16.19 -3.16 -1.37
CA ALA A 25 -15.69 -3.19 0.00
C ALA A 25 -15.14 -1.81 0.42
N ALA A 26 -14.35 -1.15 -0.43
CA ALA A 26 -13.89 0.22 -0.22
C ALA A 26 -15.05 1.19 -0.01
N ALA A 27 -16.08 1.15 -0.87
CA ALA A 27 -17.27 1.99 -0.73
C ALA A 27 -18.09 1.73 0.55
N LEU A 28 -18.02 0.54 1.11
CA LEU A 28 -18.62 0.23 2.42
C LEU A 28 -17.76 0.76 3.56
N ALA A 29 -16.43 0.62 3.46
CA ALA A 29 -15.49 1.14 4.44
C ALA A 29 -15.62 2.65 4.60
N VAL A 30 -15.78 3.40 3.49
CA VAL A 30 -16.04 4.86 3.49
C VAL A 30 -17.27 5.24 4.32
N ARG A 31 -18.28 4.38 4.41
CA ARG A 31 -19.56 4.70 5.06
C ARG A 31 -19.64 4.32 6.53
N GLY A 32 -18.81 3.41 6.98
CA GLY A 32 -18.92 2.87 8.35
C GLY A 32 -17.72 2.03 8.74
N GLY A 33 -16.55 2.37 8.21
CA GLY A 33 -15.29 1.75 8.55
C GLY A 33 -15.21 0.27 8.17
N VAL A 34 -14.19 -0.39 8.68
CA VAL A 34 -13.98 -1.82 8.48
C VAL A 34 -15.14 -2.66 9.03
N GLU A 35 -15.85 -2.15 10.04
CA GLU A 35 -17.00 -2.84 10.60
C GLU A 35 -18.15 -2.98 9.58
N ALA A 36 -18.32 -1.99 8.69
CA ALA A 36 -19.31 -2.05 7.61
C ALA A 36 -18.92 -3.04 6.50
N MET A 37 -17.66 -3.45 6.40
CA MET A 37 -17.14 -4.42 5.45
C MET A 37 -17.48 -5.86 5.85
N GLN A 38 -18.73 -6.15 6.20
CA GLN A 38 -19.14 -7.53 6.46
C GLN A 38 -19.17 -8.33 5.16
N MET A 39 -18.56 -9.51 5.15
CA MET A 39 -18.44 -10.37 3.95
C MET A 39 -19.77 -10.59 3.23
N ARG A 40 -20.86 -10.76 3.99
CA ARG A 40 -22.21 -10.93 3.43
C ARG A 40 -22.69 -9.67 2.70
N SER A 41 -22.53 -8.51 3.34
CA SER A 41 -22.94 -7.22 2.76
C SER A 41 -22.11 -6.88 1.51
N VAL A 42 -20.82 -7.20 1.51
CA VAL A 42 -19.95 -7.03 0.34
C VAL A 42 -20.40 -7.95 -0.80
N ALA A 43 -20.67 -9.25 -0.52
CA ALA A 43 -21.11 -10.19 -1.53
C ALA A 43 -22.43 -9.75 -2.19
N GLU A 44 -23.42 -9.36 -1.39
CA GLU A 44 -24.74 -8.91 -1.85
C GLU A 44 -24.59 -7.67 -2.75
N ARG A 45 -23.84 -6.65 -2.31
CA ARG A 45 -23.66 -5.41 -3.07
C ARG A 45 -22.79 -5.58 -4.31
N ALA A 46 -21.77 -6.45 -4.25
CA ALA A 46 -20.94 -6.78 -5.41
C ALA A 46 -21.66 -7.69 -6.42
N GLY A 47 -22.85 -8.20 -6.09
CA GLY A 47 -23.61 -9.10 -6.96
C GLY A 47 -22.91 -10.44 -7.15
N VAL A 48 -22.35 -11.02 -6.08
CA VAL A 48 -21.69 -12.33 -6.10
C VAL A 48 -22.22 -13.20 -4.99
N ALA A 49 -22.20 -14.53 -5.22
CA ALA A 49 -22.50 -15.47 -4.14
C ALA A 49 -21.44 -15.38 -3.03
N LEU A 50 -21.85 -15.53 -1.77
CA LEU A 50 -20.96 -15.46 -0.61
C LEU A 50 -19.79 -16.47 -0.73
N GLY A 51 -20.05 -17.70 -1.19
CA GLY A 51 -19.00 -18.69 -1.45
C GLY A 51 -18.01 -18.27 -2.55
N THR A 52 -18.47 -17.46 -3.52
CA THR A 52 -17.59 -16.89 -4.53
C THR A 52 -16.68 -15.83 -3.90
N LEU A 53 -17.22 -14.98 -3.00
CA LEU A 53 -16.43 -13.99 -2.28
C LEU A 53 -15.32 -14.67 -1.46
N TYR A 54 -15.66 -15.69 -0.66
CA TYR A 54 -14.68 -16.43 0.14
C TYR A 54 -13.59 -17.14 -0.69
N ARG A 55 -13.86 -17.47 -1.93
CA ARG A 55 -12.85 -18.02 -2.84
C ARG A 55 -11.82 -16.98 -3.27
N TYR A 56 -12.20 -15.69 -3.40
CA TYR A 56 -11.29 -14.59 -3.71
C TYR A 56 -10.59 -14.06 -2.47
N PHE A 57 -11.30 -14.00 -1.36
CA PHE A 57 -10.87 -13.41 -0.09
C PHE A 57 -11.30 -14.34 1.05
N PRO A 58 -10.42 -15.25 1.49
CA PRO A 58 -10.73 -16.25 2.51
C PRO A 58 -11.19 -15.65 3.84
N SER A 59 -10.74 -14.43 4.16
CA SER A 59 -11.11 -13.70 5.38
C SER A 59 -11.51 -12.27 5.08
N LYS A 60 -12.14 -11.60 6.04
CA LYS A 60 -12.38 -10.16 6.01
C LYS A 60 -11.07 -9.39 5.91
N MET A 61 -10.01 -9.86 6.58
CA MET A 61 -8.71 -9.22 6.57
C MET A 61 -8.07 -9.26 5.17
N ASP A 62 -8.15 -10.39 4.44
CA ASP A 62 -7.67 -10.46 3.06
C ASP A 62 -8.37 -9.43 2.15
N LEU A 63 -9.64 -9.16 2.42
CA LEU A 63 -10.39 -8.15 1.70
C LEU A 63 -9.96 -6.73 2.08
N VAL A 64 -9.70 -6.45 3.37
CA VAL A 64 -9.13 -5.18 3.84
C VAL A 64 -7.78 -4.92 3.19
N VAL A 65 -6.90 -5.91 3.21
CA VAL A 65 -5.58 -5.85 2.53
C VAL A 65 -5.74 -5.50 1.06
N ALA A 66 -6.66 -6.15 0.37
CA ALA A 66 -6.87 -5.89 -1.06
C ALA A 66 -7.38 -4.46 -1.32
N VAL A 67 -8.24 -3.92 -0.45
CA VAL A 67 -8.69 -2.51 -0.53
C VAL A 67 -7.51 -1.56 -0.38
N VAL A 68 -6.66 -1.80 0.61
CA VAL A 68 -5.49 -0.95 0.85
C VAL A 68 -4.47 -1.05 -0.28
N THR A 69 -4.27 -2.25 -0.82
CA THR A 69 -3.39 -2.44 -1.98
C THR A 69 -3.89 -1.61 -3.19
N GLU A 70 -5.21 -1.57 -3.44
CA GLU A 70 -5.77 -0.73 -4.51
C GLU A 70 -5.56 0.78 -4.24
N GLU A 71 -5.65 1.22 -2.99
CA GLU A 71 -5.33 2.63 -2.61
C GLU A 71 -3.86 2.96 -2.84
N LEU A 72 -2.94 2.02 -2.55
CA LEU A 72 -1.52 2.20 -2.87
C LEU A 72 -1.27 2.26 -4.38
N ASP A 73 -1.91 1.40 -5.17
CA ASP A 73 -1.81 1.44 -6.63
C ASP A 73 -2.26 2.80 -7.17
N LEU A 74 -3.31 3.38 -6.60
CA LEU A 74 -3.78 4.72 -6.93
C LEU A 74 -2.78 5.82 -6.53
N LEU A 75 -2.16 5.69 -5.36
CA LEU A 75 -1.10 6.60 -4.90
C LEU A 75 0.11 6.53 -5.85
N GLU A 76 0.62 5.34 -6.13
CA GLU A 76 1.74 5.12 -7.05
C GLU A 76 1.45 5.72 -8.43
N GLY A 77 0.29 5.41 -9.01
CA GLY A 77 -0.16 5.99 -10.28
C GLY A 77 -0.32 7.52 -10.22
N GLY A 78 -0.70 8.06 -9.06
CA GLY A 78 -0.74 9.50 -8.80
C GLY A 78 0.64 10.14 -8.79
N ILE A 79 1.62 9.48 -8.18
CA ILE A 79 3.02 9.93 -8.12
C ILE A 79 3.65 9.90 -9.52
N VAL A 80 3.43 8.84 -10.29
CA VAL A 80 3.94 8.75 -11.68
C VAL A 80 3.37 9.87 -12.56
N ARG A 81 2.08 10.17 -12.44
CA ARG A 81 1.44 11.25 -13.22
C ARG A 81 1.85 12.66 -12.77
N ARG A 82 2.18 12.83 -11.50
CA ARG A 82 2.59 14.11 -10.91
C ARG A 82 3.73 13.85 -9.92
N PRO A 83 4.96 13.66 -10.44
CA PRO A 83 6.12 13.42 -9.59
C PRO A 83 6.34 14.59 -8.62
N PRO A 84 6.92 14.33 -7.45
CA PRO A 84 7.39 15.39 -6.56
C PRO A 84 8.37 16.31 -7.27
N THR A 85 8.24 17.61 -7.02
CA THR A 85 9.05 18.65 -7.66
C THR A 85 10.15 19.20 -6.75
N ALA A 86 10.24 18.70 -5.51
CA ALA A 86 11.29 19.13 -4.59
C ALA A 86 12.69 18.72 -5.11
N ASP A 87 13.66 19.62 -5.00
CA ASP A 87 15.03 19.39 -5.48
C ASP A 87 15.76 18.34 -4.65
N SER A 88 15.52 18.34 -3.33
CA SER A 88 16.19 17.42 -2.40
C SER A 88 15.50 16.05 -2.32
N PRO A 89 16.27 14.96 -2.15
CA PRO A 89 15.73 13.62 -1.87
C PRO A 89 14.79 13.59 -0.67
N SER A 90 15.15 14.30 0.41
CA SER A 90 14.32 14.44 1.62
C SER A 90 12.97 15.09 1.32
N GLY A 91 12.96 16.19 0.57
CA GLY A 91 11.74 16.89 0.18
C GLY A 91 10.83 16.01 -0.69
N ARG A 92 11.40 15.28 -1.64
CA ARG A 92 10.64 14.32 -2.47
C ARG A 92 10.03 13.19 -1.65
N ALA A 93 10.80 12.63 -0.72
CA ALA A 93 10.32 11.57 0.19
C ALA A 93 9.15 12.08 1.05
N VAL A 94 9.29 13.26 1.65
CA VAL A 94 8.23 13.87 2.48
C VAL A 94 6.96 14.13 1.66
N ASP A 95 7.08 14.65 0.43
CA ASP A 95 5.91 14.88 -0.44
C ASP A 95 5.11 13.58 -0.69
N VAL A 96 5.79 12.46 -0.95
CA VAL A 96 5.13 11.14 -1.11
C VAL A 96 4.39 10.74 0.16
N LEU A 97 5.07 10.81 1.32
CA LEU A 97 4.48 10.43 2.60
C LEU A 97 3.29 11.31 2.98
N LEU A 98 3.35 12.61 2.68
CA LEU A 98 2.22 13.52 2.91
C LEU A 98 1.05 13.26 1.97
N ARG A 99 1.30 12.92 0.70
CA ARG A 99 0.23 12.50 -0.22
C ARG A 99 -0.45 11.24 0.27
N ALA A 100 0.33 10.25 0.75
CA ALA A 100 -0.20 9.05 1.38
C ALA A 100 -1.03 9.39 2.63
N THR A 101 -0.52 10.24 3.52
CA THR A 101 -1.24 10.72 4.71
C THR A 101 -2.57 11.36 4.34
N ARG A 102 -2.56 12.32 3.41
CA ARG A 102 -3.78 13.01 2.98
C ARG A 102 -4.79 12.06 2.31
N GLY A 103 -4.29 11.05 1.59
CA GLY A 103 -5.13 9.98 1.02
C GLY A 103 -5.81 9.15 2.11
N LEU A 104 -5.03 8.66 3.07
CA LEU A 104 -5.51 7.85 4.19
C LEU A 104 -6.48 8.63 5.10
N MET A 105 -6.20 9.91 5.37
CA MET A 105 -7.05 10.73 6.25
C MET A 105 -8.40 11.13 5.64
N ARG A 106 -8.65 10.81 4.37
CA ARG A 106 -10.01 10.90 3.80
C ARG A 106 -10.95 9.87 4.40
N GLU A 107 -10.40 8.73 4.84
CA GLU A 107 -11.11 7.58 5.38
C GLU A 107 -10.45 7.13 6.69
N PRO A 108 -10.58 7.91 7.79
CA PRO A 108 -9.83 7.65 9.04
C PRO A 108 -10.08 6.27 9.63
N GLU A 109 -11.29 5.72 9.49
CA GLU A 109 -11.63 4.40 10.01
C GLU A 109 -10.94 3.28 9.22
N LEU A 110 -10.80 3.44 7.91
CA LEU A 110 -10.04 2.52 7.07
C LEU A 110 -8.54 2.63 7.39
N ALA A 111 -8.05 3.85 7.59
CA ALA A 111 -6.66 4.12 7.99
C ALA A 111 -6.33 3.48 9.36
N ASP A 112 -7.22 3.61 10.35
CA ASP A 112 -7.03 2.98 11.68
C ASP A 112 -6.96 1.46 11.58
N ALA A 113 -7.84 0.85 10.80
CA ALA A 113 -7.83 -0.59 10.59
C ALA A 113 -6.56 -1.06 9.88
N LEU A 114 -6.09 -0.30 8.88
CA LEU A 114 -4.84 -0.57 8.18
C LEU A 114 -3.65 -0.52 9.14
N VAL A 115 -3.52 0.57 9.87
CA VAL A 115 -2.41 0.78 10.80
C VAL A 115 -2.41 -0.29 11.89
N ARG A 116 -3.58 -0.67 12.43
CA ARG A 116 -3.69 -1.80 13.36
C ARG A 116 -3.22 -3.11 12.73
N SER A 117 -3.61 -3.38 11.50
CA SER A 117 -3.20 -4.61 10.80
C SER A 117 -1.69 -4.68 10.58
N LEU A 118 -1.06 -3.54 10.26
CA LEU A 118 0.39 -3.43 10.13
C LEU A 118 1.12 -3.66 11.45
N ILE A 119 0.60 -3.10 12.56
CA ILE A 119 1.24 -3.20 13.88
C ILE A 119 1.04 -4.59 14.49
N MET A 120 -0.14 -5.21 14.32
CA MET A 120 -0.46 -6.49 14.95
C MET A 120 0.13 -7.70 14.21
N ALA A 121 0.82 -7.50 13.11
CA ALA A 121 1.47 -8.55 12.29
C ALA A 121 0.54 -9.72 11.90
N GLU A 122 -0.78 -9.53 11.98
CA GLU A 122 -1.76 -10.56 11.63
C GLU A 122 -1.82 -10.82 10.12
N VAL A 123 -1.30 -9.88 9.35
CA VAL A 123 -1.21 -10.00 7.89
C VAL A 123 0.22 -9.69 7.48
N LYS A 124 0.88 -10.61 6.81
CA LYS A 124 2.11 -10.35 6.06
C LYS A 124 1.76 -9.45 4.88
N ILE A 125 1.51 -8.18 5.16
CA ILE A 125 1.33 -7.20 4.12
C ILE A 125 2.71 -6.63 3.90
N GLU A 126 3.23 -6.82 2.72
CA GLU A 126 4.43 -6.14 2.24
C GLU A 126 4.15 -4.63 1.98
N LEU A 127 3.20 -4.05 2.74
CA LEU A 127 2.81 -2.65 2.56
C LEU A 127 3.90 -1.69 2.99
N ASP A 128 4.58 -2.00 4.09
CA ASP A 128 5.73 -1.26 4.58
C ASP A 128 6.87 -1.31 3.55
N VAL A 129 7.11 -2.48 2.96
CA VAL A 129 8.07 -2.66 1.89
C VAL A 129 7.65 -1.88 0.63
N ARG A 130 6.39 -1.98 0.21
CA ARG A 130 5.89 -1.26 -0.97
C ARG A 130 5.99 0.26 -0.82
N ILE A 131 5.61 0.80 0.35
CA ILE A 131 5.76 2.23 0.62
C ILE A 131 7.24 2.61 0.65
N SER A 132 8.09 1.82 1.29
CA SER A 132 9.53 2.07 1.33
C SER A 132 10.15 2.05 -0.07
N ASP A 133 9.76 1.07 -0.91
CA ASP A 133 10.20 0.99 -2.31
C ASP A 133 9.72 2.21 -3.12
N LEU A 134 8.50 2.68 -2.92
CA LEU A 134 7.99 3.88 -3.57
C LEU A 134 8.77 5.13 -3.14
N VAL A 135 8.96 5.31 -1.83
CA VAL A 135 9.73 6.44 -1.28
C VAL A 135 11.18 6.40 -1.75
N TRP A 136 11.79 5.21 -1.80
CA TRP A 136 13.14 5.00 -2.33
C TRP A 136 13.26 5.44 -3.79
N ARG A 137 12.38 4.94 -4.67
CA ARG A 137 12.36 5.29 -6.09
C ARG A 137 12.23 6.79 -6.31
N VAL A 138 11.36 7.43 -5.53
CA VAL A 138 11.13 8.87 -5.61
C VAL A 138 12.33 9.66 -5.05
N ALA A 139 12.86 9.26 -3.91
CA ALA A 139 14.02 9.91 -3.29
C ALA A 139 15.26 9.87 -4.20
N THR A 140 15.49 8.73 -4.87
CA THR A 140 16.61 8.54 -5.79
C THR A 140 16.35 9.08 -7.21
N GLY A 141 15.13 9.54 -7.50
CA GLY A 141 14.75 10.03 -8.84
C GLY A 141 14.51 8.92 -9.87
N ASN A 142 14.44 7.66 -9.45
CA ASN A 142 14.25 6.50 -10.32
C ASN A 142 12.78 6.07 -10.37
N LEU A 143 11.94 6.84 -11.07
CA LEU A 143 10.50 6.54 -11.22
C LEU A 143 10.18 5.62 -12.39
N GLU A 144 11.14 5.29 -13.26
CA GLU A 144 10.91 4.55 -14.51
C GLU A 144 10.62 3.04 -14.32
N GLY A 145 10.63 2.53 -13.08
CA GLY A 145 10.36 1.12 -12.77
C GLY A 145 8.90 0.75 -12.45
N ALA A 146 7.94 1.66 -12.62
CA ALA A 146 6.57 1.47 -12.12
C ALA A 146 5.62 0.69 -13.05
N ASP A 147 6.05 0.24 -14.23
CA ASP A 147 5.12 -0.23 -15.28
C ASP A 147 5.06 -1.76 -15.48
N THR A 148 5.61 -2.59 -14.58
CA THR A 148 5.65 -4.03 -14.83
C THR A 148 5.38 -4.91 -13.60
N THR A 149 4.20 -4.80 -12.95
CA THR A 149 3.74 -5.91 -12.07
C THR A 149 2.23 -6.07 -12.04
N ALA A 150 1.52 -5.82 -13.12
CA ALA A 150 0.08 -6.08 -13.18
C ALA A 150 -0.40 -6.74 -14.48
N ALA A 151 0.45 -7.42 -15.24
CA ALA A 151 -0.05 -8.34 -16.29
C ALA A 151 1.09 -9.20 -16.84
N GLU A 152 0.88 -10.50 -16.79
CA GLU A 152 1.50 -11.53 -17.64
C GLU A 152 2.98 -11.86 -17.40
N THR A 153 3.26 -13.00 -16.78
CA THR A 153 3.99 -14.03 -17.50
C THR A 153 3.86 -15.39 -16.82
N GLY A 154 3.18 -16.31 -17.47
CA GLY A 154 3.51 -17.72 -17.32
C GLY A 154 4.64 -18.01 -18.29
N ALA A 155 5.75 -18.45 -17.78
CA ALA A 155 6.71 -19.33 -18.46
C ALA A 155 7.81 -19.72 -17.47
N ASP A 156 7.95 -21.02 -17.31
CA ASP A 156 9.06 -21.67 -16.63
C ASP A 156 10.40 -21.23 -17.26
N ASP A 157 11.25 -20.58 -16.49
CA ASP A 157 12.69 -20.67 -16.67
C ASP A 157 13.38 -20.25 -15.36
N GLU A 158 14.11 -21.20 -14.76
CA GLU A 158 15.06 -20.98 -13.69
C GLU A 158 16.30 -20.30 -14.28
N SER A 159 16.26 -18.98 -14.45
CA SER A 159 17.47 -18.22 -14.67
C SER A 159 17.30 -16.81 -14.11
N GLU A 160 18.13 -16.53 -13.13
CA GLU A 160 18.53 -15.21 -12.60
C GLU A 160 17.53 -14.06 -12.83
N SER A 161 16.72 -13.81 -11.82
CA SER A 161 15.91 -12.60 -11.65
C SER A 161 16.81 -11.35 -11.69
N ALA A 162 17.07 -10.86 -12.89
CA ALA A 162 17.47 -9.48 -13.12
C ALA A 162 16.22 -8.58 -12.96
N GLY A 163 15.60 -8.63 -11.79
CA GLY A 163 14.62 -7.64 -11.36
C GLY A 163 15.35 -6.32 -11.16
N THR A 164 14.69 -5.21 -11.39
CA THR A 164 15.08 -3.84 -11.02
C THR A 164 15.40 -3.82 -9.53
N GLY A 165 16.61 -4.28 -9.17
CA GLY A 165 16.95 -4.68 -7.84
C GLY A 165 17.20 -3.45 -6.96
N VAL A 166 16.17 -3.07 -6.21
CA VAL A 166 16.38 -2.24 -5.03
C VAL A 166 17.18 -3.08 -4.05
N ASP A 167 18.44 -2.69 -3.84
CA ASP A 167 19.27 -3.29 -2.79
C ASP A 167 18.73 -2.83 -1.42
N ARG A 168 17.88 -3.70 -0.84
CA ARG A 168 17.20 -3.42 0.43
C ARG A 168 18.13 -3.50 1.64
N ASP A 169 19.32 -4.05 1.48
CA ASP A 169 20.34 -4.11 2.51
C ASP A 169 21.26 -2.87 2.47
N SER A 170 21.14 -2.05 1.43
CA SER A 170 21.91 -0.81 1.34
C SER A 170 21.57 0.15 2.49
N THR A 171 22.60 0.84 3.00
CA THR A 171 22.41 1.86 4.05
C THR A 171 21.37 2.89 3.65
N GLY A 172 21.36 3.31 2.40
CA GLY A 172 20.37 4.27 1.89
C GLY A 172 18.94 3.75 1.99
N TYR A 173 18.69 2.52 1.54
CA TYR A 173 17.36 1.93 1.66
C TYR A 173 16.92 1.75 3.12
N VAL A 174 17.84 1.33 4.01
CA VAL A 174 17.57 1.21 5.45
C VAL A 174 17.14 2.57 6.04
N LEU A 175 17.79 3.67 5.64
CA LEU A 175 17.41 5.01 6.10
C LEU A 175 16.00 5.42 5.58
N VAL A 176 15.69 5.13 4.34
CA VAL A 176 14.34 5.36 3.78
C VAL A 176 13.28 4.52 4.49
N SER A 177 13.52 3.23 4.71
CA SER A 177 12.59 2.36 5.44
C SER A 177 12.41 2.80 6.89
N SER A 178 13.46 3.33 7.52
CA SER A 178 13.38 3.94 8.85
C SER A 178 12.49 5.20 8.84
N LEU A 179 12.60 6.05 7.81
CA LEU A 179 11.71 7.21 7.66
C LEU A 179 10.25 6.76 7.46
N THR A 180 10.02 5.70 6.70
CA THR A 180 8.67 5.10 6.55
C THR A 180 8.12 4.58 7.89
N SER A 181 8.95 3.99 8.73
CA SER A 181 8.58 3.55 10.08
C SER A 181 8.19 4.74 10.98
N VAL A 182 8.95 5.84 10.91
CA VAL A 182 8.59 7.10 11.59
C VAL A 182 7.22 7.59 11.10
N TRP A 183 6.99 7.60 9.79
CA TRP A 183 5.72 8.02 9.21
C TRP A 183 4.54 7.16 9.69
N ILE A 184 4.67 5.82 9.74
CA ILE A 184 3.63 4.93 10.27
C ILE A 184 3.29 5.30 11.72
N PHE A 185 4.28 5.63 12.54
CA PHE A 185 4.05 6.08 13.89
C PHE A 185 3.30 7.43 13.94
N GLU A 186 3.66 8.38 13.08
CA GLU A 186 2.96 9.67 12.99
C GLU A 186 1.49 9.50 12.54
N LEU A 187 1.19 8.54 11.65
CA LEU A 187 -0.19 8.19 11.31
C LEU A 187 -0.99 7.73 12.54
N VAL A 188 -0.39 6.92 13.42
CA VAL A 188 -1.02 6.51 14.68
C VAL A 188 -1.35 7.73 15.55
N GLU A 189 -0.46 8.71 15.62
CA GLU A 189 -0.67 9.91 16.42
C GLU A 189 -1.78 10.80 15.86
N ILE A 190 -1.90 10.90 14.53
CA ILE A 190 -3.01 11.59 13.86
C ILE A 190 -4.34 10.88 14.19
N LEU A 191 -4.38 9.55 13.99
CA LEU A 191 -5.59 8.76 14.23
C LEU A 191 -6.07 8.79 15.67
N LYS A 192 -5.15 8.98 16.62
CA LYS A 192 -5.46 9.19 18.04
C LYS A 192 -5.81 10.63 18.38
N GLY A 193 -5.82 11.54 17.42
CA GLY A 193 -6.09 12.96 17.62
C GLY A 193 -5.04 13.69 18.46
N ARG A 194 -3.82 13.15 18.52
CA ARG A 194 -2.73 13.76 19.30
C ARG A 194 -1.89 14.74 18.48
N ARG A 195 -1.93 14.62 17.16
CA ARG A 195 -1.25 15.50 16.20
C ARG A 195 -2.16 15.78 15.03
N ASP A 196 -1.95 16.91 14.41
CA ASP A 196 -2.53 17.23 13.11
C ASP A 196 -1.54 16.96 11.97
N VAL A 197 -2.02 17.13 10.74
CA VAL A 197 -1.21 16.84 9.54
C VAL A 197 -0.05 17.83 9.39
N ASP A 198 -0.24 19.08 9.80
CA ASP A 198 0.78 20.14 9.66
C ASP A 198 1.93 19.91 10.65
N GLU A 199 1.61 19.49 11.89
CA GLU A 199 2.62 19.08 12.87
C GLU A 199 3.44 17.88 12.37
N VAL A 200 2.76 16.90 11.76
CA VAL A 200 3.40 15.70 11.19
C VAL A 200 4.27 16.07 9.99
N GLU A 201 3.84 17.00 9.13
CA GLU A 201 4.66 17.51 8.02
C GLU A 201 6.00 18.06 8.54
N GLY A 202 5.98 18.95 9.55
CA GLY A 202 7.19 19.51 10.13
C GLY A 202 8.13 18.45 10.73
N ARG A 203 7.57 17.43 11.38
CA ARG A 203 8.35 16.34 11.99
C ARG A 203 8.97 15.42 10.93
N LEU A 204 8.22 15.08 9.90
CA LEU A 204 8.73 14.28 8.77
C LEU A 204 9.83 15.04 8.02
N GLN A 205 9.70 16.36 7.85
CA GLN A 205 10.72 17.17 7.22
C GLN A 205 12.04 17.09 8.00
N ILE A 206 11.98 17.29 9.33
CA ILE A 206 13.18 17.21 10.20
C ILE A 206 13.80 15.79 10.13
N ALA A 207 12.98 14.74 10.21
CA ALA A 207 13.46 13.36 10.16
C ALA A 207 14.12 13.05 8.80
N ALA A 208 13.46 13.42 7.70
CA ALA A 208 13.96 13.18 6.35
C ALA A 208 15.27 13.92 6.08
N GLU A 209 15.39 15.19 6.50
CA GLU A 209 16.62 15.97 6.37
C GLU A 209 17.80 15.36 7.12
N ARG A 210 17.56 14.70 8.24
CA ARG A 210 18.61 14.04 9.02
C ARG A 210 18.96 12.65 8.52
N LEU A 211 17.96 11.88 8.12
CA LEU A 211 18.15 10.51 7.63
C LEU A 211 18.71 10.49 6.20
N LEU A 212 18.28 11.41 5.33
CA LEU A 212 18.63 11.41 3.91
C LEU A 212 19.69 12.47 3.54
N VAL A 213 20.53 12.87 4.48
CA VAL A 213 21.58 13.88 4.27
C VAL A 213 22.70 13.40 3.32
N SER A 214 22.85 12.08 3.17
CA SER A 214 23.91 11.45 2.37
C SER A 214 23.43 10.96 0.99
N PHE A 215 22.26 11.37 0.58
CA PHE A 215 21.65 11.03 -0.72
C PHE A 215 22.08 11.96 -1.82
#